data_6ed411c4722dee6f7929f7c54f8da9a0
#
_entry.id   6ed411c4722dee6f7929f7c54f8da9a0
#
_cell.length_a   1.000
_cell.length_b   1.000
_cell.length_c   1.000
_cell.angle_alpha   90.00
_cell.angle_beta   90.00
_cell.angle_gamma   90.00
#
_symmetry.space_group_name_H-M   'P 1'
#
loop_
_entity.id
_entity.type
_entity.pdbx_description
1 polymer ?
#
loop_
_entity_poly.entity_id
_entity_poly.type
_entity_poly.pdbx_seq_one_letter_code
_entity_poly.pdbx_strand_id
1 'polypeptide(L)'
;MSDGRAPARPARRAWPVAAILLAAALFALADWFTRPPPLPGYAQVRAAWRPSEAWLYDRNGVLLDSSRVDFATRRLAWTPLDRIAPIARTTIVTAEDRRFADHAGVDWLALGGALRDRITGKRPRGASTLAMQLAGFLAPDLARPGARGWRDKLRQIRAARTIGETWSRDQILEAYLNLAGFRGEAQGIGAAALGLFGKTPAALTRDDALLLAALLPNPQAPANRVARRACALARDKNCARYSALAASMLGPARSLALDPGLAPHLADRLLQKPGMRVA
;
A
#
# COMPACT_ATOMS: atom_id res chain seq x y z
N MET A 1 10.09 83.99 -20.72
CA MET A 1 9.16 82.85 -20.77
C MET A 1 9.98 81.61 -20.49
N SER A 2 10.04 81.18 -19.23
CA SER A 2 10.76 80.01 -18.81
C SER A 2 9.78 78.84 -18.66
N ASP A 3 9.94 77.84 -19.50
CA ASP A 3 9.11 76.64 -19.59
C ASP A 3 9.52 75.68 -18.48
N GLY A 4 8.75 75.65 -17.38
CA GLY A 4 8.95 74.78 -16.22
C GLY A 4 8.36 73.40 -16.41
N ARG A 5 9.08 72.48 -17.09
CA ARG A 5 8.72 71.09 -17.10
C ARG A 5 9.12 70.40 -15.79
N ALA A 6 8.13 70.01 -14.97
CA ALA A 6 8.31 69.18 -13.79
C ALA A 6 8.86 67.79 -14.20
N PRO A 7 9.84 67.24 -13.47
CA PRO A 7 10.35 65.89 -13.77
C PRO A 7 9.29 64.80 -13.49
N ALA A 8 9.07 63.94 -14.47
CA ALA A 8 8.18 62.78 -14.29
C ALA A 8 8.70 61.87 -13.18
N ARG A 9 7.89 61.64 -12.19
CA ARG A 9 8.20 60.72 -11.05
C ARG A 9 8.35 59.30 -11.59
N PRO A 10 9.43 58.56 -11.25
CA PRO A 10 9.66 57.22 -11.79
C PRO A 10 8.62 56.23 -11.24
N ALA A 11 8.06 55.43 -12.13
CA ALA A 11 7.09 54.35 -11.86
C ALA A 11 7.75 53.17 -11.12
N ARG A 12 8.29 53.43 -9.90
CA ARG A 12 9.10 52.47 -9.15
C ARG A 12 8.31 51.52 -8.23
N ARG A 13 6.96 51.62 -8.15
CA ARG A 13 6.17 50.85 -7.16
C ARG A 13 5.33 49.69 -7.72
N ALA A 14 5.21 49.53 -9.01
CA ALA A 14 4.37 48.48 -9.60
C ALA A 14 5.08 47.12 -9.73
N TRP A 15 6.41 47.09 -9.85
CA TRP A 15 7.15 45.84 -10.10
C TRP A 15 7.13 44.83 -8.96
N PRO A 16 7.29 45.20 -7.65
CA PRO A 16 7.21 44.21 -6.59
C PRO A 16 5.82 43.60 -6.46
N VAL A 17 4.76 44.37 -6.69
CA VAL A 17 3.37 43.84 -6.65
C VAL A 17 3.15 42.85 -7.81
N ALA A 18 3.58 43.21 -9.04
CA ALA A 18 3.49 42.30 -10.18
C ALA A 18 4.29 41.00 -9.98
N ALA A 19 5.49 41.07 -9.40
CA ALA A 19 6.31 39.93 -9.06
C ALA A 19 5.63 39.02 -8.00
N ILE A 20 5.00 39.59 -6.99
CA ILE A 20 4.25 38.83 -5.96
C ILE A 20 3.03 38.14 -6.58
N LEU A 21 2.28 38.85 -7.43
CA LEU A 21 1.11 38.27 -8.10
C LEU A 21 1.52 37.14 -9.06
N LEU A 22 2.61 37.30 -9.78
CA LEU A 22 3.14 36.26 -10.66
C LEU A 22 3.59 35.03 -9.82
N ALA A 23 4.31 35.25 -8.73
CA ALA A 23 4.73 34.18 -7.83
C ALA A 23 3.53 33.44 -7.23
N ALA A 24 2.49 34.18 -6.80
CA ALA A 24 1.25 33.60 -6.29
C ALA A 24 0.51 32.79 -7.37
N ALA A 25 0.44 33.29 -8.60
CA ALA A 25 -0.17 32.58 -9.73
C ALA A 25 0.60 31.30 -10.08
N LEU A 26 1.93 31.35 -10.12
CA LEU A 26 2.78 30.19 -10.35
C LEU A 26 2.64 29.16 -9.22
N PHE A 27 2.55 29.61 -7.96
CA PHE A 27 2.31 28.73 -6.82
C PHE A 27 0.93 28.07 -6.92
N ALA A 28 -0.12 28.82 -7.21
CA ALA A 28 -1.47 28.29 -7.39
C ALA A 28 -1.54 27.29 -8.54
N LEU A 29 -0.88 27.56 -9.66
CA LEU A 29 -0.78 26.64 -10.79
C LEU A 29 -0.03 25.37 -10.41
N ALA A 30 1.10 25.47 -9.72
CA ALA A 30 1.87 24.33 -9.23
C ALA A 30 1.08 23.52 -8.21
N ASP A 31 0.33 24.18 -7.31
CA ASP A 31 -0.58 23.52 -6.37
C ASP A 31 -1.68 22.75 -7.10
N TRP A 32 -2.37 23.39 -8.03
CA TRP A 32 -3.41 22.75 -8.83
C TRP A 32 -2.87 21.56 -9.64
N PHE A 33 -1.72 21.74 -10.27
CA PHE A 33 -1.10 20.69 -11.10
C PHE A 33 -0.63 19.46 -10.31
N THR A 34 -0.24 19.66 -9.04
CA THR A 34 0.26 18.58 -8.17
C THR A 34 -0.76 18.12 -7.14
N ARG A 35 -1.99 18.65 -7.16
CA ARG A 35 -3.04 18.28 -6.21
C ARG A 35 -3.40 16.79 -6.37
N PRO A 36 -3.35 15.99 -5.29
CA PRO A 36 -3.80 14.60 -5.35
C PRO A 36 -5.33 14.55 -5.52
N PRO A 37 -5.88 13.41 -5.99
CA PRO A 37 -7.31 13.17 -5.93
C PRO A 37 -7.77 13.14 -4.46
N PRO A 38 -9.05 13.39 -4.19
CA PRO A 38 -9.60 13.20 -2.85
C PRO A 38 -9.42 11.74 -2.42
N LEU A 39 -8.95 11.53 -1.20
CA LEU A 39 -8.76 10.20 -0.64
C LEU A 39 -9.86 9.91 0.39
N PRO A 40 -10.39 8.68 0.42
CA PRO A 40 -11.34 8.27 1.44
C PRO A 40 -10.67 8.26 2.83
N GLY A 41 -11.44 8.46 3.89
CA GLY A 41 -10.99 8.27 5.26
C GLY A 41 -10.86 6.78 5.62
N TYR A 42 -10.09 6.45 6.65
CA TYR A 42 -9.87 5.06 7.09
C TYR A 42 -11.18 4.28 7.31
N ALA A 43 -12.14 4.87 8.00
CA ALA A 43 -13.43 4.24 8.28
C ALA A 43 -14.20 3.91 6.98
N GLN A 44 -14.13 4.80 5.98
CA GLN A 44 -14.74 4.59 4.67
C GLN A 44 -14.07 3.44 3.91
N VAL A 45 -12.72 3.38 3.93
CA VAL A 45 -11.96 2.29 3.30
C VAL A 45 -12.33 0.95 3.92
N ARG A 46 -12.36 0.88 5.24
CA ARG A 46 -12.74 -0.34 5.97
C ARG A 46 -14.19 -0.75 5.70
N ALA A 47 -15.11 0.20 5.70
CA ALA A 47 -16.54 -0.04 5.41
C ALA A 47 -16.79 -0.46 3.95
N ALA A 48 -15.96 0.01 3.02
CA ALA A 48 -16.04 -0.36 1.61
C ALA A 48 -15.41 -1.72 1.28
N TRP A 49 -14.64 -2.31 2.20
CA TRP A 49 -14.01 -3.61 1.98
C TRP A 49 -15.05 -4.70 1.80
N ARG A 50 -14.91 -5.48 0.72
CA ARG A 50 -15.76 -6.65 0.45
C ARG A 50 -14.86 -7.85 0.22
N PRO A 51 -14.99 -8.91 1.02
CA PRO A 51 -14.36 -10.20 0.74
C PRO A 51 -14.84 -10.76 -0.60
N SER A 52 -14.01 -11.55 -1.27
CA SER A 52 -14.40 -12.25 -2.49
C SER A 52 -15.30 -13.47 -2.25
N GLU A 53 -15.33 -13.92 -0.99
CA GLU A 53 -16.12 -15.05 -0.53
C GLU A 53 -17.48 -14.60 0.01
N ALA A 54 -18.43 -15.52 -0.01
CA ALA A 54 -19.67 -15.48 0.77
C ALA A 54 -19.74 -16.74 1.63
N TRP A 55 -20.43 -16.71 2.76
CA TRP A 55 -20.43 -17.78 3.74
C TRP A 55 -21.84 -18.20 4.14
N LEU A 56 -22.05 -19.50 4.25
CA LEU A 56 -23.26 -20.14 4.71
C LEU A 56 -23.02 -20.69 6.13
N TYR A 57 -23.87 -20.31 7.06
CA TYR A 57 -23.83 -20.78 8.45
C TYR A 57 -25.09 -21.56 8.80
N ASP A 58 -25.01 -22.39 9.83
CA ASP A 58 -26.19 -22.93 10.46
C ASP A 58 -26.79 -21.92 11.46
N ARG A 59 -27.96 -22.26 12.02
CA ARG A 59 -28.66 -21.44 13.04
C ARG A 59 -27.81 -21.16 14.30
N ASN A 60 -26.75 -21.94 14.56
CA ASN A 60 -25.88 -21.78 15.69
C ASN A 60 -24.59 -21.00 15.36
N GLY A 61 -24.49 -20.53 14.11
CA GLY A 61 -23.32 -19.80 13.63
C GLY A 61 -22.13 -20.69 13.25
N VAL A 62 -22.33 -21.99 13.06
CA VAL A 62 -21.31 -22.91 12.56
C VAL A 62 -21.19 -22.77 11.05
N LEU A 63 -19.99 -22.60 10.53
CA LEU A 63 -19.75 -22.50 9.10
C LEU A 63 -20.05 -23.85 8.42
N LEU A 64 -21.00 -23.84 7.48
CA LEU A 64 -21.37 -24.99 6.68
C LEU A 64 -20.62 -25.02 5.35
N ASP A 65 -20.52 -23.86 4.70
CA ASP A 65 -19.90 -23.78 3.38
C ASP A 65 -19.48 -22.34 3.05
N SER A 66 -18.65 -22.19 2.03
CA SER A 66 -18.31 -20.89 1.44
C SER A 66 -18.25 -21.00 -0.07
N SER A 67 -18.62 -19.92 -0.75
CA SER A 67 -18.48 -19.85 -2.20
C SER A 67 -17.73 -18.59 -2.60
N ARG A 68 -16.83 -18.73 -3.57
CA ARG A 68 -16.17 -17.59 -4.17
C ARG A 68 -17.13 -16.92 -5.17
N VAL A 69 -17.37 -15.64 -4.96
CA VAL A 69 -18.31 -14.85 -5.78
C VAL A 69 -17.57 -13.80 -6.63
N ASP A 70 -16.48 -13.22 -6.12
CA ASP A 70 -15.61 -12.32 -6.90
C ASP A 70 -14.36 -13.06 -7.36
N PHE A 71 -14.19 -13.21 -8.68
CA PHE A 71 -13.06 -13.89 -9.30
C PHE A 71 -11.94 -12.94 -9.78
N ALA A 72 -12.13 -11.61 -9.66
CA ALA A 72 -11.12 -10.64 -10.08
C ALA A 72 -9.96 -10.57 -9.09
N THR A 73 -10.27 -10.64 -7.79
CA THR A 73 -9.28 -10.62 -6.70
C THR A 73 -9.67 -11.62 -5.64
N ARG A 74 -8.68 -12.14 -4.91
CA ARG A 74 -8.91 -13.03 -3.78
C ARG A 74 -8.73 -12.25 -2.48
N ARG A 75 -9.84 -11.91 -1.85
CA ARG A 75 -9.93 -11.13 -0.60
C ARG A 75 -10.64 -11.93 0.46
N LEU A 76 -10.02 -12.09 1.61
CA LEU A 76 -10.71 -12.60 2.81
C LEU A 76 -11.30 -11.44 3.62
N ALA A 77 -11.91 -11.75 4.76
CA ALA A 77 -12.38 -10.72 5.68
C ALA A 77 -11.27 -9.74 6.06
N TRP A 78 -11.62 -8.49 6.29
CA TRP A 78 -10.67 -7.49 6.79
C TRP A 78 -10.00 -8.00 8.06
N THR A 79 -8.68 -7.98 8.07
CA THR A 79 -7.89 -8.44 9.22
C THR A 79 -7.51 -7.24 10.08
N PRO A 80 -8.07 -7.10 11.30
CA PRO A 80 -7.66 -6.07 12.25
C PRO A 80 -6.19 -6.21 12.62
N LEU A 81 -5.53 -5.09 12.95
CA LEU A 81 -4.09 -5.07 13.19
C LEU A 81 -3.69 -5.97 14.38
N ASP A 82 -4.50 -6.06 15.42
CA ASP A 82 -4.29 -6.92 16.58
C ASP A 82 -4.37 -8.42 16.27
N ARG A 83 -4.99 -8.79 15.15
CA ARG A 83 -5.07 -10.16 14.65
C ARG A 83 -3.92 -10.54 13.70
N ILE A 84 -2.94 -9.67 13.53
CA ILE A 84 -1.72 -9.93 12.74
C ILE A 84 -0.56 -10.11 13.71
N ALA A 85 0.21 -11.19 13.54
CA ALA A 85 1.38 -11.48 14.38
C ALA A 85 2.29 -10.25 14.53
N PRO A 86 2.68 -9.85 15.77
CA PRO A 86 3.55 -8.70 15.99
C PRO A 86 4.85 -8.76 15.17
N ILE A 87 5.44 -9.97 15.06
CA ILE A 87 6.66 -10.19 14.28
C ILE A 87 6.43 -9.91 12.78
N ALA A 88 5.24 -10.23 12.24
CA ALA A 88 4.92 -9.94 10.84
C ALA A 88 4.80 -8.44 10.60
N ARG A 89 4.09 -7.72 11.49
CA ARG A 89 3.96 -6.25 11.43
C ARG A 89 5.32 -5.57 11.45
N THR A 90 6.15 -5.89 12.44
CA THR A 90 7.48 -5.29 12.62
C THR A 90 8.41 -5.61 11.45
N THR A 91 8.41 -6.84 10.94
CA THR A 91 9.26 -7.26 9.82
C THR A 91 8.89 -6.51 8.54
N ILE A 92 7.60 -6.42 8.21
CA ILE A 92 7.12 -5.72 7.01
C ILE A 92 7.43 -4.21 7.11
N VAL A 93 7.12 -3.58 8.25
CA VAL A 93 7.47 -2.17 8.49
C VAL A 93 8.97 -1.93 8.32
N THR A 94 9.82 -2.75 8.94
CA THR A 94 11.27 -2.59 8.84
C THR A 94 11.78 -2.74 7.41
N ALA A 95 11.15 -3.61 6.62
CA ALA A 95 11.54 -3.87 5.24
C ALA A 95 11.10 -2.78 4.26
N GLU A 96 9.90 -2.22 4.44
CA GLU A 96 9.28 -1.27 3.52
C GLU A 96 9.45 0.19 3.94
N ASP A 97 9.46 0.47 5.25
CA ASP A 97 9.50 1.82 5.80
C ASP A 97 10.16 1.85 7.18
N ARG A 98 11.50 1.71 7.19
CA ARG A 98 12.27 1.55 8.44
C ARG A 98 12.01 2.63 9.48
N ARG A 99 11.71 3.85 9.03
CA ARG A 99 11.48 5.01 9.90
C ARG A 99 10.01 5.39 10.00
N PHE A 100 9.11 4.43 9.80
CA PHE A 100 7.67 4.64 9.85
C PHE A 100 7.18 5.34 11.13
N ALA A 101 7.85 5.11 12.25
CA ALA A 101 7.55 5.76 13.52
C ALA A 101 7.98 7.25 13.58
N ASP A 102 8.91 7.68 12.71
CA ASP A 102 9.62 8.96 12.84
C ASP A 102 9.07 10.05 11.89
N HIS A 103 8.07 9.72 11.04
CA HIS A 103 7.53 10.67 10.08
C HIS A 103 5.99 10.59 9.97
N ALA A 104 5.39 11.67 9.49
CA ALA A 104 3.97 11.78 9.20
C ALA A 104 3.69 11.52 7.71
N GLY A 105 3.75 10.26 7.29
CA GLY A 105 3.42 9.81 5.94
C GLY A 105 4.55 9.95 4.92
N VAL A 106 5.49 10.87 5.07
CA VAL A 106 6.60 11.13 4.13
C VAL A 106 7.94 11.17 4.87
N ASP A 107 8.87 10.30 4.49
CA ASP A 107 10.24 10.32 4.98
C ASP A 107 11.12 11.25 4.12
N TRP A 108 11.20 12.52 4.53
CA TRP A 108 11.97 13.54 3.83
C TRP A 108 13.47 13.26 3.81
N LEU A 109 14.02 12.62 4.85
CA LEU A 109 15.44 12.26 4.87
C LEU A 109 15.75 11.11 3.90
N ALA A 110 14.85 10.12 3.79
CA ALA A 110 15.00 9.07 2.80
C ALA A 110 14.85 9.61 1.37
N LEU A 111 13.91 10.54 1.13
CA LEU A 111 13.74 11.20 -0.17
C LEU A 111 14.99 12.01 -0.56
N GLY A 112 15.53 12.82 0.37
CA GLY A 112 16.76 13.57 0.14
C GLY A 112 17.96 12.67 -0.13
N GLY A 113 18.05 11.56 0.60
CA GLY A 113 19.08 10.54 0.38
C GLY A 113 18.97 9.88 -1.01
N ALA A 114 17.78 9.51 -1.43
CA ALA A 114 17.53 8.91 -2.75
C ALA A 114 17.81 9.88 -3.90
N LEU A 115 17.48 11.16 -3.71
CA LEU A 115 17.81 12.22 -4.69
C LEU A 115 19.32 12.40 -4.82
N ARG A 116 20.03 12.48 -3.69
CA ARG A 116 21.50 12.53 -3.68
C ARG A 116 22.11 11.32 -4.36
N ASP A 117 21.65 10.11 -4.04
CA ASP A 117 22.16 8.88 -4.66
C ASP A 117 21.95 8.91 -6.20
N ARG A 118 20.82 9.43 -6.66
CA ARG A 118 20.54 9.60 -8.09
C ARG A 118 21.47 10.62 -8.77
N ILE A 119 21.73 11.77 -8.13
CA ILE A 119 22.63 12.81 -8.66
C ILE A 119 24.06 12.27 -8.70
N THR A 120 24.46 11.46 -7.73
CA THR A 120 25.83 10.90 -7.65
C THR A 120 26.01 9.59 -8.43
N GLY A 121 25.03 9.19 -9.27
CA GLY A 121 25.09 7.97 -10.08
C GLY A 121 25.00 6.66 -9.29
N LYS A 122 24.68 6.71 -7.99
CA LYS A 122 24.46 5.52 -7.17
C LYS A 122 23.07 4.97 -7.38
N ARG A 123 22.87 3.67 -7.13
CA ARG A 123 21.54 3.09 -7.11
C ARG A 123 20.73 3.71 -5.97
N PRO A 124 19.61 4.42 -6.27
CA PRO A 124 18.82 5.05 -5.22
C PRO A 124 18.25 3.99 -4.28
N ARG A 125 18.34 4.25 -2.99
CA ARG A 125 17.68 3.46 -1.95
C ARG A 125 16.16 3.67 -2.03
N GLY A 126 15.38 2.71 -1.54
CA GLY A 126 13.93 2.86 -1.42
C GLY A 126 13.60 4.08 -0.55
N ALA A 127 12.84 5.01 -1.12
CA ALA A 127 12.38 6.23 -0.44
C ALA A 127 10.85 6.32 -0.39
N SER A 128 10.14 5.26 -0.81
CA SER A 128 8.69 5.20 -0.75
C SER A 128 8.25 4.66 0.61
N THR A 129 7.44 5.43 1.32
CA THR A 129 6.87 5.06 2.62
C THR A 129 5.63 4.18 2.47
N LEU A 130 5.19 3.55 3.56
CA LEU A 130 3.91 2.81 3.60
C LEU A 130 2.73 3.70 3.22
N ALA A 131 2.70 4.95 3.67
CA ALA A 131 1.65 5.90 3.31
C ALA A 131 1.67 6.26 1.81
N MET A 132 2.85 6.35 1.18
CA MET A 132 2.96 6.58 -0.27
C MET A 132 2.45 5.38 -1.07
N GLN A 133 2.73 4.16 -0.62
CA GLN A 133 2.21 2.95 -1.25
C GLN A 133 0.71 2.84 -1.04
N LEU A 134 0.22 3.12 0.18
CA LEU A 134 -1.21 3.15 0.51
C LEU A 134 -1.97 4.17 -0.35
N ALA A 135 -1.41 5.37 -0.56
CA ALA A 135 -2.01 6.36 -1.45
C ALA A 135 -2.22 5.81 -2.87
N GLY A 136 -1.29 4.98 -3.36
CA GLY A 136 -1.43 4.28 -4.64
C GLY A 136 -2.51 3.22 -4.65
N PHE A 137 -2.76 2.54 -3.53
CA PHE A 137 -3.87 1.57 -3.42
C PHE A 137 -5.23 2.27 -3.37
N LEU A 138 -5.31 3.43 -2.71
CA LEU A 138 -6.55 4.21 -2.56
C LEU A 138 -6.91 4.99 -3.82
N ALA A 139 -5.91 5.39 -4.60
CA ALA A 139 -6.08 6.11 -5.85
C ALA A 139 -5.18 5.51 -6.94
N PRO A 140 -5.69 4.59 -7.78
CA PRO A 140 -4.90 3.89 -8.79
C PRO A 140 -4.14 4.81 -9.76
N ASP A 141 -4.66 6.01 -10.00
CA ASP A 141 -3.97 7.04 -10.79
C ASP A 141 -2.60 7.46 -10.21
N LEU A 142 -2.40 7.27 -8.89
CA LEU A 142 -1.13 7.53 -8.22
C LEU A 142 -0.17 6.33 -8.27
N ALA A 143 -0.66 5.14 -8.64
CA ALA A 143 0.08 3.88 -8.61
C ALA A 143 0.63 3.42 -9.97
N ARG A 144 0.37 4.14 -11.09
CA ARG A 144 0.71 3.70 -12.46
C ARG A 144 2.15 3.19 -12.57
N PRO A 145 2.37 1.86 -12.73
CA PRO A 145 3.71 1.31 -12.89
C PRO A 145 4.28 1.67 -14.27
N GLY A 146 5.55 2.04 -14.32
CA GLY A 146 6.29 2.20 -15.56
C GLY A 146 6.21 3.58 -16.24
N ALA A 147 5.20 4.41 -15.97
CA ALA A 147 5.00 5.72 -16.58
C ALA A 147 4.96 6.89 -15.58
N ARG A 148 5.51 6.70 -14.37
CA ARG A 148 5.48 7.73 -13.32
C ARG A 148 6.39 8.92 -13.70
N GLY A 149 5.77 10.00 -14.16
CA GLY A 149 6.43 11.30 -14.24
C GLY A 149 6.68 11.89 -12.84
N TRP A 150 7.53 12.90 -12.75
CA TRP A 150 7.77 13.65 -11.51
C TRP A 150 6.48 14.22 -10.90
N ARG A 151 5.50 14.57 -11.74
CA ARG A 151 4.17 15.03 -11.32
C ARG A 151 3.43 13.98 -10.48
N ASP A 152 3.36 12.74 -10.96
CA ASP A 152 2.64 11.67 -10.26
C ASP A 152 3.34 11.35 -8.94
N LYS A 153 4.67 11.44 -8.91
CA LYS A 153 5.44 11.28 -7.69
C LYS A 153 5.14 12.40 -6.67
N LEU A 154 5.02 13.66 -7.12
CA LEU A 154 4.63 14.77 -6.24
C LEU A 154 3.20 14.61 -5.73
N ARG A 155 2.25 14.23 -6.59
CA ARG A 155 0.87 13.93 -6.18
C ARG A 155 0.83 12.81 -5.14
N GLN A 156 1.61 11.74 -5.33
CA GLN A 156 1.72 10.64 -4.37
C GLN A 156 2.33 11.10 -3.03
N ILE A 157 3.36 11.95 -3.04
CA ILE A 157 3.95 12.53 -1.84
C ILE A 157 2.91 13.37 -1.08
N ARG A 158 2.18 14.23 -1.77
CA ARG A 158 1.14 15.08 -1.16
C ARG A 158 0.00 14.22 -0.56
N ALA A 159 -0.44 13.20 -1.30
CA ALA A 159 -1.44 12.23 -0.83
C ALA A 159 -0.97 11.50 0.44
N ALA A 160 0.28 11.02 0.45
CA ALA A 160 0.87 10.36 1.60
C ALA A 160 0.98 11.27 2.83
N ARG A 161 1.29 12.55 2.62
CA ARG A 161 1.29 13.56 3.68
C ARG A 161 -0.12 13.72 4.27
N THR A 162 -1.14 13.88 3.43
CA THR A 162 -2.54 13.96 3.88
C THR A 162 -2.95 12.73 4.70
N ILE A 163 -2.58 11.52 4.25
CA ILE A 163 -2.83 10.28 4.99
C ILE A 163 -2.13 10.34 6.35
N GLY A 164 -0.84 10.73 6.39
CA GLY A 164 -0.08 10.81 7.64
C GLY A 164 -0.58 11.88 8.63
N GLU A 165 -1.27 12.92 8.14
CA GLU A 165 -1.88 13.97 8.96
C GLU A 165 -3.28 13.56 9.48
N THR A 166 -3.99 12.68 8.77
CA THR A 166 -5.41 12.38 9.06
C THR A 166 -5.65 10.97 9.63
N TRP A 167 -4.71 10.04 9.43
CA TRP A 167 -4.82 8.66 9.92
C TRP A 167 -3.77 8.37 10.98
N SER A 168 -4.10 7.53 11.96
CA SER A 168 -3.09 7.01 12.89
C SER A 168 -2.13 6.05 12.18
N ARG A 169 -0.94 5.84 12.76
CA ARG A 169 0.03 4.86 12.24
C ARG A 169 -0.55 3.45 12.16
N ASP A 170 -1.32 3.05 13.15
CA ASP A 170 -1.98 1.74 13.17
C ASP A 170 -3.01 1.63 12.05
N GLN A 171 -3.79 2.68 11.78
CA GLN A 171 -4.73 2.71 10.67
C GLN A 171 -4.02 2.62 9.31
N ILE A 172 -2.88 3.31 9.13
CA ILE A 172 -2.08 3.24 7.92
C ILE A 172 -1.55 1.82 7.71
N LEU A 173 -0.97 1.21 8.76
CA LEU A 173 -0.41 -0.13 8.67
C LEU A 173 -1.49 -1.19 8.45
N GLU A 174 -2.61 -1.09 9.15
CA GLU A 174 -3.74 -2.01 9.00
C GLU A 174 -4.29 -1.96 7.57
N ALA A 175 -4.58 -0.76 7.07
CA ALA A 175 -5.07 -0.58 5.72
C ALA A 175 -4.05 -1.04 4.66
N TYR A 176 -2.78 -0.73 4.84
CA TYR A 176 -1.71 -1.19 3.96
C TYR A 176 -1.68 -2.71 3.87
N LEU A 177 -1.69 -3.42 5.00
CA LEU A 177 -1.63 -4.88 5.03
C LEU A 177 -2.87 -5.54 4.45
N ASN A 178 -4.03 -4.90 4.52
CA ASN A 178 -5.26 -5.41 3.91
C ASN A 178 -5.38 -5.08 2.41
N LEU A 179 -4.83 -3.96 1.94
CA LEU A 179 -4.96 -3.51 0.56
C LEU A 179 -3.80 -3.97 -0.34
N ALA A 180 -2.66 -4.33 0.24
CA ALA A 180 -1.50 -4.77 -0.53
C ALA A 180 -1.81 -6.04 -1.34
N GLY A 181 -1.40 -6.04 -2.61
CA GLY A 181 -1.38 -7.24 -3.44
C GLY A 181 -0.14 -8.07 -3.13
N PHE A 182 -0.31 -9.40 -3.04
CA PHE A 182 0.78 -10.33 -2.79
C PHE A 182 1.07 -11.19 -4.01
N ARG A 183 0.54 -12.37 -4.11
CA ARG A 183 0.82 -13.30 -5.23
C ARG A 183 -0.44 -13.57 -6.04
N GLY A 184 -0.33 -13.54 -7.39
CA GLY A 184 -1.47 -13.78 -8.26
C GLY A 184 -2.59 -12.78 -7.96
N GLU A 185 -3.74 -13.30 -7.61
CA GLU A 185 -4.95 -12.55 -7.27
C GLU A 185 -5.09 -12.22 -5.77
N ALA A 186 -4.17 -12.74 -4.91
CA ALA A 186 -4.26 -12.56 -3.47
C ALA A 186 -4.05 -11.10 -3.06
N GLN A 187 -5.07 -10.50 -2.49
CA GLN A 187 -5.04 -9.17 -1.90
C GLN A 187 -5.31 -9.24 -0.39
N GLY A 188 -4.45 -8.59 0.35
CA GLY A 188 -4.49 -8.54 1.82
C GLY A 188 -3.75 -9.67 2.50
N ILE A 189 -3.29 -9.36 3.72
CA ILE A 189 -2.48 -10.26 4.56
C ILE A 189 -3.25 -11.56 4.90
N GLY A 190 -4.58 -11.50 5.01
CA GLY A 190 -5.42 -12.65 5.28
C GLY A 190 -5.33 -13.68 4.15
N ALA A 191 -5.56 -13.25 2.91
CA ALA A 191 -5.47 -14.11 1.74
C ALA A 191 -4.04 -14.61 1.50
N ALA A 192 -3.04 -13.74 1.71
CA ALA A 192 -1.63 -14.10 1.57
C ALA A 192 -1.18 -15.14 2.60
N ALA A 193 -1.53 -14.96 3.89
CA ALA A 193 -1.16 -15.89 4.94
C ALA A 193 -1.75 -17.28 4.71
N LEU A 194 -3.03 -17.34 4.37
CA LEU A 194 -3.69 -18.61 4.11
C LEU A 194 -3.20 -19.24 2.81
N GLY A 195 -3.20 -18.49 1.70
CA GLY A 195 -2.88 -19.02 0.37
C GLY A 195 -1.41 -19.44 0.22
N LEU A 196 -0.49 -18.69 0.81
CA LEU A 196 0.95 -18.96 0.67
C LEU A 196 1.48 -19.91 1.74
N PHE A 197 0.93 -19.87 2.95
CA PHE A 197 1.47 -20.65 4.09
C PHE A 197 0.48 -21.61 4.73
N GLY A 198 -0.82 -21.52 4.41
CA GLY A 198 -1.86 -22.28 5.09
C GLY A 198 -2.03 -21.87 6.55
N LYS A 199 -1.77 -20.59 6.89
CA LYS A 199 -1.78 -20.06 8.26
C LYS A 199 -2.75 -18.89 8.38
N THR A 200 -3.23 -18.65 9.60
CA THR A 200 -3.88 -17.38 9.92
C THR A 200 -2.83 -16.26 10.01
N PRO A 201 -3.20 -14.97 9.80
CA PRO A 201 -2.27 -13.86 9.99
C PRO A 201 -1.63 -13.79 11.39
N ALA A 202 -2.32 -14.27 12.42
CA ALA A 202 -1.81 -14.35 13.79
C ALA A 202 -0.73 -15.42 13.98
N ALA A 203 -0.71 -16.44 13.13
CA ALA A 203 0.23 -17.56 13.19
C ALA A 203 1.46 -17.39 12.29
N LEU A 204 1.61 -16.23 11.63
CA LEU A 204 2.77 -15.95 10.80
C LEU A 204 4.05 -15.89 11.61
N THR A 205 5.07 -16.62 11.17
CA THR A 205 6.40 -16.62 11.75
C THR A 205 7.27 -15.50 11.17
N ARG A 206 8.47 -15.31 11.73
CA ARG A 206 9.45 -14.36 11.18
C ARG A 206 9.85 -14.69 9.73
N ASP A 207 10.02 -15.97 9.41
CA ASP A 207 10.38 -16.38 8.05
C ASP A 207 9.24 -16.12 7.06
N ASP A 208 8.01 -16.43 7.45
CA ASP A 208 6.82 -16.11 6.65
C ASP A 208 6.77 -14.59 6.36
N ALA A 209 7.00 -13.78 7.39
CA ALA A 209 6.99 -12.32 7.27
C ALA A 209 8.11 -11.78 6.37
N LEU A 210 9.31 -12.37 6.43
CA LEU A 210 10.44 -12.02 5.54
C LEU A 210 10.12 -12.36 4.08
N LEU A 211 9.49 -13.50 3.83
CA LEU A 211 9.06 -13.90 2.49
C LEU A 211 7.94 -12.98 1.96
N LEU A 212 6.95 -12.62 2.79
CA LEU A 212 5.92 -11.64 2.44
C LEU A 212 6.54 -10.27 2.11
N ALA A 213 7.42 -9.77 2.97
CA ALA A 213 8.13 -8.52 2.74
C ALA A 213 9.00 -8.55 1.47
N ALA A 214 9.59 -9.71 1.18
CA ALA A 214 10.36 -9.90 -0.05
C ALA A 214 9.48 -9.88 -1.31
N LEU A 215 8.21 -10.28 -1.20
CA LEU A 215 7.26 -10.36 -2.30
C LEU A 215 6.60 -9.00 -2.62
N LEU A 216 6.35 -8.15 -1.61
CA LEU A 216 5.61 -6.90 -1.74
C LEU A 216 6.04 -5.98 -2.91
N PRO A 217 7.35 -5.73 -3.17
CA PRO A 217 7.74 -4.85 -4.26
C PRO A 217 7.51 -5.42 -5.66
N ASN A 218 7.43 -6.74 -5.77
CA ASN A 218 7.11 -7.44 -7.00
C ASN A 218 6.37 -8.75 -6.70
N PRO A 219 5.04 -8.71 -6.63
CA PRO A 219 4.20 -9.87 -6.34
C PRO A 219 4.40 -11.05 -7.31
N GLN A 220 4.84 -10.79 -8.53
CA GLN A 220 5.09 -11.83 -9.54
C GLN A 220 6.55 -12.31 -9.60
N ALA A 221 7.38 -11.91 -8.63
CA ALA A 221 8.78 -12.33 -8.60
C ALA A 221 8.93 -13.85 -8.52
N PRO A 222 9.89 -14.45 -9.26
CA PRO A 222 10.17 -15.89 -9.16
C PRO A 222 10.79 -16.24 -7.81
N ALA A 223 10.64 -17.49 -7.38
CA ALA A 223 11.04 -17.99 -6.06
C ALA A 223 12.50 -17.63 -5.69
N ASN A 224 13.43 -17.78 -6.65
CA ASN A 224 14.84 -17.46 -6.43
C ASN A 224 15.09 -15.96 -6.11
N ARG A 225 14.29 -15.05 -6.66
CA ARG A 225 14.39 -13.62 -6.38
C ARG A 225 13.79 -13.29 -5.01
N VAL A 226 12.65 -13.89 -4.68
CA VAL A 226 12.02 -13.78 -3.35
C VAL A 226 12.98 -14.30 -2.28
N ALA A 227 13.55 -15.48 -2.46
CA ALA A 227 14.51 -16.09 -1.54
C ALA A 227 15.73 -15.18 -1.27
N ARG A 228 16.36 -14.66 -2.34
CA ARG A 228 17.51 -13.74 -2.19
C ARG A 228 17.14 -12.47 -1.43
N ARG A 229 15.97 -11.89 -1.71
CA ARG A 229 15.53 -10.69 -0.99
C ARG A 229 15.20 -10.99 0.47
N ALA A 230 14.52 -12.10 0.76
CA ALA A 230 14.22 -12.53 2.13
C ALA A 230 15.51 -12.77 2.94
N CYS A 231 16.50 -13.45 2.37
CA CYS A 231 17.80 -13.67 2.97
C CYS A 231 18.53 -12.33 3.26
N ALA A 232 18.51 -11.40 2.32
CA ALA A 232 19.10 -10.08 2.51
C ALA A 232 18.38 -9.27 3.62
N LEU A 233 17.06 -9.35 3.71
CA LEU A 233 16.26 -8.72 4.78
C LEU A 233 16.55 -9.36 6.15
N ALA A 234 16.72 -10.68 6.18
CA ALA A 234 17.09 -11.42 7.38
C ALA A 234 18.50 -11.12 7.86
N ARG A 235 19.36 -10.60 6.97
CA ARG A 235 20.81 -10.46 7.16
C ARG A 235 21.47 -11.82 7.47
N ASP A 236 20.94 -12.89 6.87
CA ASP A 236 21.46 -14.24 7.05
C ASP A 236 22.58 -14.51 6.06
N LYS A 237 23.58 -15.27 6.48
CA LYS A 237 24.68 -15.74 5.61
C LYS A 237 24.30 -17.01 4.85
N ASN A 238 23.37 -17.81 5.39
CA ASN A 238 22.89 -19.04 4.78
C ASN A 238 21.53 -18.85 4.12
N CYS A 239 21.52 -18.59 2.83
CA CYS A 239 20.31 -18.36 2.05
C CYS A 239 19.59 -19.64 1.60
N ALA A 240 20.16 -20.82 1.79
CA ALA A 240 19.58 -22.09 1.32
C ALA A 240 18.18 -22.34 1.92
N ARG A 241 18.01 -22.03 3.21
CA ARG A 241 16.72 -22.09 3.91
C ARG A 241 15.62 -21.29 3.20
N TYR A 242 15.91 -20.05 2.82
CA TYR A 242 14.95 -19.19 2.15
C TYR A 242 14.63 -19.66 0.72
N SER A 243 15.56 -20.35 0.05
CA SER A 243 15.32 -20.97 -1.25
C SER A 243 14.28 -22.08 -1.15
N ALA A 244 14.42 -22.95 -0.14
CA ALA A 244 13.46 -24.02 0.10
C ALA A 244 12.08 -23.47 0.51
N LEU A 245 12.05 -22.50 1.42
CA LEU A 245 10.80 -21.86 1.87
C LEU A 245 10.09 -21.12 0.73
N ALA A 246 10.81 -20.35 -0.09
CA ALA A 246 10.22 -19.64 -1.23
C ALA A 246 9.71 -20.61 -2.30
N ALA A 247 10.41 -21.71 -2.58
CA ALA A 247 9.93 -22.74 -3.49
C ALA A 247 8.66 -23.40 -2.99
N SER A 248 8.57 -23.74 -1.70
CA SER A 248 7.37 -24.29 -1.07
C SER A 248 6.21 -23.31 -1.08
N MET A 249 6.46 -22.03 -0.72
CA MET A 249 5.45 -20.98 -0.68
C MET A 249 4.85 -20.68 -2.05
N LEU A 250 5.70 -20.63 -3.09
CA LEU A 250 5.31 -20.31 -4.47
C LEU A 250 5.05 -21.56 -5.34
N GLY A 251 4.99 -22.73 -4.73
CA GLY A 251 4.59 -23.99 -5.35
C GLY A 251 3.13 -23.99 -5.82
N PRO A 252 2.56 -25.15 -6.11
CA PRO A 252 1.17 -25.28 -6.55
C PRO A 252 0.23 -24.53 -5.60
N ALA A 253 -0.76 -23.85 -6.17
CA ALA A 253 -1.73 -23.09 -5.39
C ALA A 253 -2.39 -23.97 -4.34
N ARG A 254 -2.37 -23.52 -3.09
CA ARG A 254 -3.09 -24.18 -2.00
C ARG A 254 -4.57 -23.82 -2.10
N SER A 255 -5.43 -24.77 -1.76
CA SER A 255 -6.84 -24.46 -1.60
C SER A 255 -7.03 -23.38 -0.53
N LEU A 256 -7.81 -22.35 -0.86
CA LEU A 256 -8.27 -21.36 0.09
C LEU A 256 -9.65 -21.71 0.63
N ALA A 257 -10.11 -22.96 0.45
CA ALA A 257 -11.34 -23.43 1.05
C ALA A 257 -11.18 -23.39 2.60
N LEU A 258 -12.02 -22.59 3.22
CA LEU A 258 -12.04 -22.37 4.67
C LEU A 258 -13.19 -23.15 5.34
N ASP A 259 -13.94 -23.88 4.54
CA ASP A 259 -15.20 -24.49 4.93
C ASP A 259 -15.13 -26.02 4.83
N PRO A 260 -16.00 -26.71 5.59
CA PRO A 260 -16.09 -28.16 5.56
C PRO A 260 -16.82 -28.71 4.32
N GLY A 261 -17.35 -27.87 3.44
CA GLY A 261 -18.08 -28.27 2.23
C GLY A 261 -19.34 -29.10 2.52
N LEU A 262 -20.06 -28.77 3.60
CA LEU A 262 -21.19 -29.57 4.07
C LEU A 262 -22.47 -29.32 3.27
N ALA A 263 -22.58 -28.17 2.57
CA ALA A 263 -23.80 -27.77 1.90
C ALA A 263 -23.55 -27.06 0.55
N PRO A 264 -22.76 -27.63 -0.37
CA PRO A 264 -22.34 -26.96 -1.60
C PRO A 264 -23.53 -26.50 -2.48
N HIS A 265 -24.56 -27.33 -2.61
CA HIS A 265 -25.74 -26.98 -3.41
C HIS A 265 -26.56 -25.81 -2.82
N LEU A 266 -26.58 -25.66 -1.50
CA LEU A 266 -27.21 -24.52 -0.84
C LEU A 266 -26.33 -23.28 -0.99
N ALA A 267 -25.01 -23.42 -0.81
CA ALA A 267 -24.07 -22.34 -0.99
C ALA A 267 -24.18 -21.75 -2.41
N ASP A 268 -24.17 -22.57 -3.45
CA ASP A 268 -24.31 -22.13 -4.86
C ASP A 268 -25.62 -21.37 -5.12
N ARG A 269 -26.70 -21.75 -4.44
CA ARG A 269 -28.00 -21.07 -4.61
C ARG A 269 -28.16 -19.80 -3.80
N LEU A 270 -27.58 -19.76 -2.61
CA LEU A 270 -27.83 -18.67 -1.65
C LEU A 270 -26.74 -17.61 -1.66
N LEU A 271 -25.49 -17.99 -1.96
CA LEU A 271 -24.35 -17.10 -1.84
C LEU A 271 -24.06 -16.38 -3.16
N GLN A 272 -24.82 -15.32 -3.44
CA GLN A 272 -24.78 -14.62 -4.73
C GLN A 272 -23.98 -13.31 -4.71
N LYS A 273 -23.58 -12.81 -3.55
CA LYS A 273 -22.91 -11.51 -3.41
C LYS A 273 -21.63 -11.61 -2.57
N PRO A 274 -20.54 -10.95 -2.99
CA PRO A 274 -19.31 -10.89 -2.21
C PRO A 274 -19.55 -10.36 -0.79
N GLY A 275 -18.99 -11.05 0.21
CA GLY A 275 -19.14 -10.68 1.61
C GLY A 275 -20.50 -11.05 2.24
N MET A 276 -21.39 -11.72 1.51
CA MET A 276 -22.70 -12.15 2.02
C MET A 276 -22.54 -13.23 3.10
N ARG A 277 -23.37 -13.14 4.13
CA ARG A 277 -23.50 -14.16 5.18
C ARG A 277 -24.96 -14.57 5.26
N VAL A 278 -25.18 -15.87 5.18
CA VAL A 278 -26.50 -16.49 5.28
C VAL A 278 -26.47 -17.49 6.42
N ALA A 279 -27.50 -17.46 7.30
CA ALA A 279 -27.70 -18.40 8.39
C ALA A 279 -29.10 -18.99 8.34
#